data_c5f25878d3d839c3d92efaecff546dc7
#
_entry.id   c5f25878d3d839c3d92efaecff546dc7
#
_cell.length_a   1.000
_cell.length_b   1.000
_cell.length_c   1.000
_cell.angle_alpha   90.00
_cell.angle_beta   90.00
_cell.angle_gamma   90.00
#
_symmetry.space_group_name_H-M   'P 1'
#
loop_
_entity.id
_entity.type
_entity.pdbx_description
1 polymer ?
#
loop_
_entity_poly.entity_id
_entity_poly.type
_entity_poly.pdbx_seq_one_letter_code
_entity_poly.pdbx_strand_id
1 'polypeptide(L)'
;MRKDFRQIAWDEPLQEDLRDLLRLAVREDLADAGDCTTLALVPEGARGRQAGVVAGLPAAAMALAQIDPRAHWRPQAEDGQTVGSGQCLARIEGPVHGILAAERLLLNLLGHLSGIATLARQYVEAVTGTKARIFDTRKTLPG
;
A
#
# COMPACT_ATOMS: atom_id res chain seq x y z
N MET A 1 -25.50 23.27 8.07
CA MET A 1 -24.20 23.19 7.41
C MET A 1 -24.13 21.86 6.65
N ARG A 2 -24.24 21.83 5.33
CA ARG A 2 -24.10 20.61 4.53
C ARG A 2 -22.64 20.16 4.65
N LYS A 3 -22.39 19.01 5.25
CA LYS A 3 -21.05 18.40 5.22
C LYS A 3 -20.82 17.91 3.79
N ASP A 4 -19.90 18.54 3.11
CA ASP A 4 -19.48 18.13 1.76
C ASP A 4 -18.45 17.02 1.93
N PHE A 5 -18.89 15.77 1.84
CA PHE A 5 -18.02 14.60 1.91
C PHE A 5 -17.41 14.40 0.51
N ARG A 6 -16.18 14.82 0.33
CA ARG A 6 -15.42 14.56 -0.88
C ARG A 6 -14.50 13.37 -0.66
N GLN A 7 -14.40 12.53 -1.67
CA GLN A 7 -13.38 11.49 -1.68
C GLN A 7 -12.01 12.16 -1.79
N ILE A 8 -11.05 11.71 -0.98
CA ILE A 8 -9.67 12.14 -1.07
C ILE A 8 -9.10 11.65 -2.40
N ALA A 9 -8.51 12.55 -3.17
CA ALA A 9 -7.83 12.22 -4.41
C ALA A 9 -6.35 11.95 -4.16
N TRP A 10 -5.72 11.20 -5.04
CA TRP A 10 -4.28 11.01 -5.06
C TRP A 10 -3.61 12.26 -5.64
N ASP A 11 -3.57 13.34 -4.86
CA ASP A 11 -3.05 14.65 -5.23
C ASP A 11 -1.65 14.92 -4.63
N GLU A 12 -1.06 16.04 -5.00
CA GLU A 12 0.30 16.39 -4.55
C GLU A 12 0.42 16.57 -3.03
N PRO A 13 -0.52 17.22 -2.31
CA PRO A 13 -0.46 17.30 -0.86
C PRO A 13 -0.44 15.90 -0.20
N LEU A 14 -1.31 14.98 -0.64
CA LEU A 14 -1.33 13.63 -0.10
C LEU A 14 -0.04 12.84 -0.39
N GLN A 15 0.55 13.07 -1.58
CA GLN A 15 1.83 12.47 -1.92
C GLN A 15 2.98 13.03 -1.07
N GLU A 16 2.93 14.31 -0.72
CA GLU A 16 3.95 14.94 0.14
C GLU A 16 3.87 14.43 1.58
N ASP A 17 2.67 14.38 2.15
CA ASP A 17 2.41 13.75 3.45
C ASP A 17 2.92 12.30 3.48
N LEU A 18 2.64 11.54 2.44
CA LEU A 18 3.13 10.16 2.32
C LEU A 18 4.66 10.10 2.22
N ARG A 19 5.32 11.00 1.48
CA ARG A 19 6.80 11.03 1.41
C ARG A 19 7.41 11.20 2.80
N ASP A 20 6.83 12.05 3.65
CA ASP A 20 7.31 12.29 5.00
C ASP A 20 7.12 11.06 5.90
N LEU A 21 5.97 10.40 5.80
CA LEU A 21 5.73 9.14 6.50
C LEU A 21 6.69 8.03 6.06
N LEU A 22 6.93 7.91 4.75
CA LEU A 22 7.85 6.93 4.21
C LEU A 22 9.29 7.17 4.68
N ARG A 23 9.73 8.43 4.79
CA ARG A 23 11.05 8.76 5.36
C ARG A 23 11.19 8.28 6.80
N LEU A 24 10.13 8.41 7.60
CA LEU A 24 10.11 7.90 8.98
C LEU A 24 10.16 6.37 9.00
N ALA A 25 9.32 5.70 8.20
CA ALA A 25 9.24 4.24 8.12
C ALA A 25 10.56 3.63 7.61
N VAL A 26 11.17 4.21 6.59
CA VAL A 26 12.47 3.76 6.06
C VAL A 26 13.56 3.91 7.12
N ARG A 27 13.57 5.02 7.86
CA ARG A 27 14.53 5.23 8.95
C ARG A 27 14.35 4.23 10.09
N GLU A 28 13.11 3.85 10.41
CA GLU A 28 12.79 2.86 11.44
C GLU A 28 13.24 1.45 11.00
N ASP A 29 12.92 1.06 9.75
CA ASP A 29 13.22 -0.28 9.25
C ASP A 29 14.71 -0.49 8.88
N LEU A 30 15.40 0.55 8.42
CA LEU A 30 16.81 0.50 8.01
C LEU A 30 17.77 1.06 9.07
N ALA A 31 17.31 1.26 10.34
CA ALA A 31 18.13 1.79 11.42
C ALA A 31 19.48 1.05 11.52
N ASP A 32 20.55 1.83 11.46
CA ASP A 32 22.00 1.63 11.73
C ASP A 32 22.69 0.26 11.51
N ALA A 33 21.95 -0.84 11.38
CA ALA A 33 22.49 -2.19 11.26
C ALA A 33 22.02 -2.87 9.97
N GLY A 34 22.39 -2.36 8.79
CA GLY A 34 22.04 -2.92 7.50
C GLY A 34 21.55 -4.37 7.51
N ASP A 35 20.38 -4.60 6.93
CA ASP A 35 19.66 -5.87 6.96
C ASP A 35 20.55 -7.08 6.62
N CYS A 36 20.85 -7.92 7.62
CA CYS A 36 21.63 -9.15 7.46
C CYS A 36 20.84 -10.31 6.84
N THR A 37 19.54 -10.16 6.61
CA THR A 37 18.64 -11.22 6.12
C THR A 37 18.56 -11.31 4.59
N THR A 38 19.20 -10.41 3.90
CA THR A 38 19.03 -10.08 2.47
C THR A 38 19.52 -11.15 1.49
N LEU A 39 20.11 -12.25 1.92
CA LEU A 39 20.85 -13.15 1.02
C LEU A 39 20.07 -14.37 0.50
N ALA A 40 18.83 -14.60 0.87
CA ALA A 40 18.27 -15.95 0.67
C ALA A 40 17.08 -16.11 -0.28
N LEU A 41 16.17 -15.18 -0.50
CA LEU A 41 14.94 -15.46 -1.28
C LEU A 41 14.36 -14.20 -1.94
N VAL A 42 14.46 -14.10 -3.25
CA VAL A 42 13.77 -13.07 -4.06
C VAL A 42 12.42 -13.60 -4.52
N PRO A 43 11.29 -13.09 -4.04
CA PRO A 43 10.00 -13.35 -4.67
C PRO A 43 9.88 -12.53 -5.95
N GLU A 44 9.43 -13.13 -7.04
CA GLU A 44 9.22 -12.48 -8.35
C GLU A 44 8.07 -11.44 -8.36
N GLY A 45 7.70 -10.83 -7.24
CA GLY A 45 6.70 -9.79 -7.13
C GLY A 45 5.77 -9.89 -5.92
N ALA A 46 5.04 -8.81 -5.66
CA ALA A 46 4.01 -8.77 -4.62
C ALA A 46 2.77 -9.56 -5.04
N ARG A 47 2.32 -10.51 -4.20
CA ARG A 47 1.13 -11.34 -4.44
C ARG A 47 0.15 -11.25 -3.27
N GLY A 48 -1.15 -11.18 -3.59
CA GLY A 48 -2.20 -11.28 -2.57
C GLY A 48 -2.26 -12.69 -1.98
N ARG A 49 -2.11 -12.83 -0.66
CA ARG A 49 -2.26 -14.15 0.00
C ARG A 49 -3.73 -14.59 0.10
N GLN A 50 -4.63 -13.64 0.17
CA GLN A 50 -6.08 -13.84 0.27
C GLN A 50 -6.80 -13.01 -0.78
N ALA A 51 -8.04 -13.39 -1.11
CA ALA A 51 -8.90 -12.55 -1.93
C ALA A 51 -9.31 -11.29 -1.16
N GLY A 52 -9.41 -10.17 -1.86
CA GLY A 52 -9.77 -8.89 -1.26
C GLY A 52 -9.75 -7.74 -2.24
N VAL A 53 -9.82 -6.53 -1.71
CA VAL A 53 -9.69 -5.30 -2.50
C VAL A 53 -8.28 -4.75 -2.30
N VAL A 54 -7.55 -4.60 -3.39
CA VAL A 54 -6.20 -4.04 -3.33
C VAL A 54 -6.24 -2.52 -3.13
N ALA A 55 -5.35 -2.01 -2.29
CA ALA A 55 -5.12 -0.59 -2.10
C ALA A 55 -3.67 -0.32 -1.70
N GLY A 56 -3.15 0.84 -2.11
CA GLY A 56 -1.82 1.31 -1.76
C GLY A 56 -0.74 1.03 -2.81
N LEU A 57 -1.10 0.64 -4.02
CA LEU A 57 -0.12 0.40 -5.09
C LEU A 57 0.73 1.64 -5.40
N PRO A 58 0.18 2.87 -5.50
CA PRO A 58 0.98 4.07 -5.67
C PRO A 58 1.90 4.36 -4.48
N ALA A 59 1.43 4.11 -3.26
CA ALA A 59 2.24 4.28 -2.04
C ALA A 59 3.43 3.31 -2.02
N ALA A 60 3.20 2.06 -2.39
CA ALA A 60 4.25 1.06 -2.51
C ALA A 60 5.29 1.44 -3.58
N ALA A 61 4.85 1.93 -4.73
CA ALA A 61 5.76 2.42 -5.78
C ALA A 61 6.64 3.57 -5.28
N MET A 62 6.07 4.52 -4.54
CA MET A 62 6.83 5.63 -3.94
C MET A 62 7.82 5.14 -2.89
N ALA A 63 7.43 4.20 -2.04
CA ALA A 63 8.30 3.62 -1.03
C ALA A 63 9.52 2.93 -1.67
N LEU A 64 9.29 2.12 -2.70
CA LEU A 64 10.35 1.47 -3.44
C LEU A 64 11.33 2.48 -4.04
N ALA A 65 10.82 3.52 -4.70
CA ALA A 65 11.64 4.56 -5.32
C ALA A 65 12.48 5.37 -4.31
N GLN A 66 12.01 5.52 -3.08
CA GLN A 66 12.77 6.18 -2.01
C GLN A 66 13.90 5.31 -1.47
N ILE A 67 13.71 3.98 -1.42
CA ILE A 67 14.70 3.03 -0.90
C ILE A 67 15.78 2.77 -1.96
N ASP A 68 15.37 2.46 -3.19
CA ASP A 68 16.30 2.29 -4.30
C ASP A 68 15.69 2.82 -5.61
N PRO A 69 16.13 4.02 -6.07
CA PRO A 69 15.63 4.62 -7.31
C PRO A 69 15.92 3.79 -8.59
N ARG A 70 16.78 2.77 -8.51
CA ARG A 70 17.09 1.87 -9.62
C ARG A 70 16.09 0.72 -9.72
N ALA A 71 15.25 0.53 -8.70
CA ALA A 71 14.19 -0.47 -8.72
C ALA A 71 12.94 0.08 -9.43
N HIS A 72 12.33 -0.75 -10.26
CA HIS A 72 11.18 -0.41 -11.07
C HIS A 72 9.95 -1.18 -10.60
N TRP A 73 8.89 -0.44 -10.31
CA TRP A 73 7.58 -0.96 -9.95
C TRP A 73 6.70 -1.09 -11.18
N ARG A 74 6.19 -2.29 -11.46
CA ARG A 74 5.27 -2.55 -12.58
C ARG A 74 3.94 -3.08 -12.02
N PRO A 75 2.91 -2.22 -11.86
CA PRO A 75 1.62 -2.65 -11.35
C PRO A 75 0.96 -3.65 -12.32
N GLN A 76 0.26 -4.64 -11.75
CA GLN A 76 -0.52 -5.65 -12.45
C GLN A 76 -1.99 -5.62 -11.99
N ALA A 77 -2.32 -4.68 -11.11
CA ALA A 77 -3.64 -4.41 -10.58
C ALA A 77 -3.79 -2.90 -10.33
N GLU A 78 -5.00 -2.45 -10.05
CA GLU A 78 -5.33 -1.07 -9.71
C GLU A 78 -5.95 -0.98 -8.32
N ASP A 79 -5.74 0.14 -7.62
CA ASP A 79 -6.39 0.38 -6.33
C ASP A 79 -7.91 0.33 -6.46
N GLY A 80 -8.57 -0.36 -5.54
CA GLY A 80 -10.00 -0.60 -5.58
C GLY A 80 -10.43 -1.86 -6.36
N GLN A 81 -9.51 -2.51 -7.08
CA GLN A 81 -9.79 -3.75 -7.78
C GLN A 81 -9.94 -4.91 -6.80
N THR A 82 -10.94 -5.79 -7.03
CA THR A 82 -11.03 -7.07 -6.33
C THR A 82 -10.05 -8.06 -6.94
N VAL A 83 -9.25 -8.68 -6.09
CA VAL A 83 -8.20 -9.64 -6.48
C VAL A 83 -8.39 -10.97 -5.79
N GLY A 84 -7.99 -12.05 -6.47
CA GLY A 84 -8.02 -13.40 -5.94
C GLY A 84 -6.76 -13.76 -5.14
N SER A 85 -6.82 -14.85 -4.38
CA SER A 85 -5.64 -15.42 -3.71
C SER A 85 -4.58 -15.83 -4.74
N GLY A 86 -3.32 -15.50 -4.48
CA GLY A 86 -2.19 -15.78 -5.37
C GLY A 86 -2.06 -14.82 -6.56
N GLN A 87 -3.01 -13.91 -6.76
CA GLN A 87 -2.93 -12.94 -7.85
C GLN A 87 -1.74 -12.02 -7.70
N CYS A 88 -1.00 -11.81 -8.79
CA CYS A 88 0.10 -10.85 -8.83
C CYS A 88 -0.45 -9.43 -8.82
N LEU A 89 -0.02 -8.62 -7.86
CA LEU A 89 -0.43 -7.22 -7.72
C LEU A 89 0.54 -6.27 -8.42
N ALA A 90 1.82 -6.60 -8.40
CA ALA A 90 2.87 -5.87 -9.07
C ALA A 90 4.11 -6.75 -9.26
N ARG A 91 4.92 -6.41 -10.25
CA ARG A 91 6.27 -6.94 -10.44
C ARG A 91 7.29 -5.88 -10.06
N ILE A 92 8.41 -6.32 -9.51
CA ILE A 92 9.51 -5.44 -9.12
C ILE A 92 10.76 -5.93 -9.83
N GLU A 93 11.43 -5.02 -10.52
CA GLU A 93 12.68 -5.28 -11.26
C GLU A 93 13.74 -4.32 -10.75
N GLY A 94 14.95 -4.79 -10.49
CA GLY A 94 16.06 -3.94 -10.05
C GLY A 94 17.09 -4.67 -9.20
N PRO A 95 17.98 -3.92 -8.52
CA PRO A 95 18.97 -4.50 -7.63
C PRO A 95 18.33 -5.28 -6.49
N VAL A 96 18.77 -6.52 -6.29
CA VAL A 96 18.23 -7.43 -5.28
C VAL A 96 18.24 -6.82 -3.88
N HIS A 97 19.33 -6.16 -3.53
CA HIS A 97 19.48 -5.50 -2.23
C HIS A 97 18.39 -4.44 -1.99
N GLY A 98 18.13 -3.58 -2.98
CA GLY A 98 17.07 -2.56 -2.87
C GLY A 98 15.68 -3.17 -2.75
N ILE A 99 15.40 -4.25 -3.51
CA ILE A 99 14.11 -4.96 -3.45
C ILE A 99 13.89 -5.56 -2.05
N LEU A 100 14.90 -6.23 -1.50
CA LEU A 100 14.80 -6.87 -0.19
C LEU A 100 14.72 -5.85 0.95
N ALA A 101 15.48 -4.75 0.86
CA ALA A 101 15.36 -3.66 1.82
C ALA A 101 13.97 -3.02 1.84
N ALA A 102 13.28 -2.99 0.69
CA ALA A 102 11.93 -2.45 0.56
C ALA A 102 10.83 -3.44 0.96
N GLU A 103 11.08 -4.74 0.89
CA GLU A 103 10.06 -5.80 0.98
C GLU A 103 9.10 -5.61 2.15
N ARG A 104 9.64 -5.48 3.37
CA ARG A 104 8.83 -5.36 4.58
C ARG A 104 7.89 -4.16 4.52
N LEU A 105 8.43 -3.00 4.15
CA LEU A 105 7.64 -1.77 4.08
C LEU A 105 6.55 -1.88 3.00
N LEU A 106 6.88 -2.41 1.82
CA LEU A 106 5.91 -2.62 0.75
C LEU A 106 4.78 -3.56 1.16
N LEU A 107 5.13 -4.70 1.78
CA LEU A 107 4.13 -5.68 2.22
C LEU A 107 3.26 -5.14 3.35
N ASN A 108 3.82 -4.37 4.29
CA ASN A 108 3.06 -3.74 5.36
C ASN A 108 2.08 -2.70 4.81
N LEU A 109 2.51 -1.81 3.92
CA LEU A 109 1.65 -0.82 3.29
C LEU A 109 0.50 -1.48 2.52
N LEU A 110 0.82 -2.40 1.61
CA LEU A 110 -0.18 -3.09 0.81
C LEU A 110 -1.13 -3.93 1.67
N GLY A 111 -0.61 -4.64 2.65
CA GLY A 111 -1.43 -5.47 3.54
C GLY A 111 -2.38 -4.64 4.39
N HIS A 112 -1.89 -3.55 4.99
CA HIS A 112 -2.71 -2.67 5.84
C HIS A 112 -3.79 -1.95 5.04
N LEU A 113 -3.41 -1.29 3.95
CA LEU A 113 -4.36 -0.52 3.14
C LEU A 113 -5.38 -1.42 2.43
N SER A 114 -4.94 -2.57 1.90
CA SER A 114 -5.86 -3.54 1.28
C SER A 114 -6.79 -4.19 2.31
N GLY A 115 -6.33 -4.42 3.53
CA GLY A 115 -7.18 -4.91 4.63
C GLY A 115 -8.30 -3.93 4.96
N ILE A 116 -7.99 -2.64 5.08
CA ILE A 116 -8.97 -1.57 5.31
C ILE A 116 -9.94 -1.49 4.11
N ALA A 117 -9.43 -1.49 2.88
CA ALA A 117 -10.25 -1.41 1.67
C ALA A 117 -11.20 -2.61 1.54
N THR A 118 -10.72 -3.81 1.87
CA THR A 118 -11.53 -5.04 1.86
C THR A 118 -12.65 -4.96 2.88
N LEU A 119 -12.36 -4.54 4.11
CA LEU A 119 -13.36 -4.39 5.16
C LEU A 119 -14.37 -3.29 4.80
N ALA A 120 -13.89 -2.15 4.30
CA ALA A 120 -14.77 -1.06 3.85
C ALA A 120 -15.74 -1.53 2.75
N ARG A 121 -15.28 -2.33 1.80
CA ARG A 121 -16.10 -2.93 0.75
C ARG A 121 -17.22 -3.80 1.35
N GLN A 122 -16.92 -4.63 2.33
CA GLN A 122 -17.92 -5.47 3.01
C GLN A 122 -19.03 -4.62 3.65
N TYR A 123 -18.68 -3.52 4.33
CA TYR A 123 -19.65 -2.60 4.89
C TYR A 123 -20.51 -1.91 3.82
N VAL A 124 -19.90 -1.48 2.72
CA VAL A 124 -20.61 -0.86 1.59
C VAL A 124 -21.60 -1.85 0.98
N GLU A 125 -21.18 -3.10 0.77
CA GLU A 125 -22.03 -4.16 0.25
C GLU A 125 -23.20 -4.50 1.19
N ALA A 126 -22.96 -4.52 2.50
CA ALA A 126 -23.99 -4.81 3.50
C ALA A 126 -25.11 -3.76 3.54
N VAL A 127 -24.86 -2.52 3.13
CA VAL A 127 -25.88 -1.47 3.06
C VAL A 127 -26.44 -1.25 1.65
N THR A 128 -25.99 -2.04 0.67
CA THR A 128 -26.46 -1.93 -0.72
C THR A 128 -27.97 -2.16 -0.80
N GLY A 129 -28.67 -1.33 -1.56
CA GLY A 129 -30.14 -1.35 -1.66
C GLY A 129 -30.86 -0.57 -0.57
N THR A 130 -30.14 -0.01 0.39
CA THR A 130 -30.71 0.89 1.42
C THR A 130 -30.38 2.37 1.12
N LYS A 131 -30.91 3.30 1.94
CA LYS A 131 -30.53 4.71 1.91
C LYS A 131 -29.27 5.03 2.75
N ALA A 132 -28.73 4.06 3.45
CA ALA A 132 -27.54 4.22 4.27
C ALA A 132 -26.29 4.40 3.41
N ARG A 133 -25.30 5.11 3.95
CA ARG A 133 -23.99 5.30 3.34
C ARG A 133 -22.91 5.07 4.38
N ILE A 134 -21.82 4.46 3.98
CA ILE A 134 -20.62 4.29 4.80
C ILE A 134 -19.71 5.49 4.57
N PHE A 135 -19.23 6.07 5.66
CA PHE A 135 -18.26 7.17 5.66
C PHE A 135 -17.15 6.83 6.63
N ASP A 136 -15.97 7.31 6.34
CA ASP A 136 -14.84 7.30 7.28
C ASP A 136 -15.07 8.26 8.44
N THR A 137 -14.21 8.21 9.42
CA THR A 137 -14.21 9.11 10.57
C THR A 137 -12.89 9.88 10.64
N ARG A 138 -12.89 11.00 11.39
CA ARG A 138 -11.65 11.74 11.69
C ARG A 138 -10.81 11.09 12.80
N LYS A 139 -11.20 9.92 13.28
CA LYS A 139 -10.46 9.16 14.29
C LYS A 139 -9.50 8.22 13.56
N THR A 140 -8.41 8.79 13.07
CA THR A 140 -7.40 8.10 12.31
C THR A 140 -6.14 7.90 13.13
N LEU A 141 -5.30 6.98 12.71
CA LEU A 141 -3.92 6.89 13.18
C LEU A 141 -3.12 8.09 12.62
N PRO A 142 -2.02 8.48 13.28
CA PRO A 142 -1.10 9.45 12.71
C PRO A 142 -0.64 9.04 11.31
N GLY A 143 -0.67 9.98 10.39
CA GLY A 143 -0.30 9.75 8.98
C GLY A 143 -1.51 9.51 8.03
#